data_4fb669aecec407587b471e3ba46c0a07
#
_entry.id   4fb669aecec407587b471e3ba46c0a07
#
_cell.length_a   1.000
_cell.length_b   1.000
_cell.length_c   1.000
_cell.angle_alpha   90.00
_cell.angle_beta   90.00
_cell.angle_gamma   90.00
#
_symmetry.space_group_name_H-M   'P 1'
#
loop_
_entity.id
_entity.type
_entity.pdbx_description
1 polymer ?
#
loop_
_entity_poly.entity_id
_entity_poly.type
_entity_poly.pdbx_seq_one_letter_code
_entity_poly.pdbx_strand_id
1 'polypeptide(L)'
;MSDAESSRASTAGELTIATPEGVLFRLPLAGPASRLYAMLLDIVIVLGAVNGIGLLVYWIFARAPGFGVMVITLAEFAIGFAYGALLEGFWNGQTIGKRLFHLRVIDQAGLPLRIEQAWVRNLMRVFDALPFAYLVAGISVLSSPVTQRFGDRVAGTLVVRQTPLVLPREEFWTRQKYNSFMEYPTIAMRLRRAATPELAGLIQDALRRRNELAPYARREIYRELAKYLQSEISPFPDELVERLSDEQYLINASGILFGDQRPSRGKG
;
A
#
# COMPACT_ATOMS: atom_id res chain seq x y z
N MET A 1 -22.67 20.50 10.66
CA MET A 1 -22.50 19.06 10.41
C MET A 1 -22.73 18.71 8.93
N SER A 2 -22.50 19.64 7.99
CA SER A 2 -22.76 19.47 6.53
C SER A 2 -21.53 19.56 5.63
N ASP A 3 -20.36 19.98 6.13
CA ASP A 3 -19.20 20.25 5.27
C ASP A 3 -18.21 19.07 5.12
N ALA A 4 -18.37 18.00 5.90
CA ALA A 4 -17.54 16.79 5.79
C ALA A 4 -18.07 15.79 4.74
N GLU A 5 -19.30 15.92 4.27
CA GLU A 5 -19.92 15.00 3.29
C GLU A 5 -19.68 15.38 1.84
N SER A 6 -19.39 16.65 1.54
CA SER A 6 -19.20 17.15 0.16
C SER A 6 -17.86 16.78 -0.47
N SER A 7 -16.92 16.21 0.30
CA SER A 7 -15.54 15.90 -0.13
C SER A 7 -15.35 14.48 -0.68
N ARG A 8 -16.43 13.67 -0.83
CA ARG A 8 -16.32 12.26 -1.23
C ARG A 8 -16.97 12.02 -2.60
N ALA A 9 -16.20 12.18 -3.67
CA ALA A 9 -16.63 11.71 -4.99
C ALA A 9 -16.20 10.24 -5.15
N SER A 10 -17.18 9.31 -5.14
CA SER A 10 -16.99 7.92 -5.52
C SER A 10 -17.27 7.78 -7.01
N THR A 11 -16.23 7.72 -7.81
CA THR A 11 -16.36 7.21 -9.20
C THR A 11 -16.22 5.69 -9.13
N ALA A 12 -16.88 4.95 -10.03
CA ALA A 12 -16.94 3.48 -9.98
C ALA A 12 -15.55 2.85 -9.77
N GLY A 13 -15.28 2.36 -8.55
CA GLY A 13 -14.04 1.65 -8.18
C GLY A 13 -12.94 2.47 -7.51
N GLU A 14 -13.09 3.79 -7.33
CA GLU A 14 -12.10 4.64 -6.66
C GLU A 14 -12.76 5.51 -5.57
N LEU A 15 -12.09 5.62 -4.44
CA LEU A 15 -12.44 6.56 -3.38
C LEU A 15 -11.50 7.75 -3.45
N THR A 16 -12.05 8.94 -3.63
CA THR A 16 -11.28 10.19 -3.57
C THR A 16 -11.46 10.82 -2.19
N ILE A 17 -10.35 11.03 -1.50
CA ILE A 17 -10.32 11.71 -0.20
C ILE A 17 -9.57 13.03 -0.39
N ALA A 18 -10.23 14.15 -0.06
CA ALA A 18 -9.56 15.45 0.00
C ALA A 18 -9.00 15.66 1.41
N THR A 19 -7.73 16.01 1.51
CA THR A 19 -7.14 16.45 2.78
C THR A 19 -7.44 17.92 3.04
N PRO A 20 -7.33 18.40 4.30
CA PRO A 20 -7.51 19.82 4.63
C PRO A 20 -6.62 20.76 3.81
N GLU A 21 -5.46 20.23 3.35
CA GLU A 21 -4.49 20.96 2.51
C GLU A 21 -4.88 20.99 1.02
N GLY A 22 -6.06 20.45 0.65
CA GLY A 22 -6.55 20.43 -0.72
C GLY A 22 -5.95 19.33 -1.62
N VAL A 23 -5.18 18.39 -1.05
CA VAL A 23 -4.62 17.27 -1.81
C VAL A 23 -5.67 16.17 -1.97
N LEU A 24 -5.88 15.72 -3.21
CA LEU A 24 -6.80 14.63 -3.53
C LEU A 24 -6.06 13.29 -3.58
N PHE A 25 -6.36 12.40 -2.63
CA PHE A 25 -5.87 11.01 -2.66
C PHE A 25 -6.91 10.09 -3.29
N ARG A 26 -6.52 9.40 -4.34
CA ARG A 26 -7.33 8.36 -4.99
C ARG A 26 -6.92 6.99 -4.48
N LEU A 27 -7.85 6.31 -3.82
CA LEU A 27 -7.65 4.98 -3.28
C LEU A 27 -8.49 3.98 -4.09
N PRO A 28 -7.87 3.02 -4.80
CA PRO A 28 -8.62 2.00 -5.52
C PRO A 28 -9.35 1.09 -4.53
N LEU A 29 -10.67 0.96 -4.70
CA LEU A 29 -11.49 0.08 -3.88
C LEU A 29 -11.26 -1.39 -4.27
N ALA A 30 -11.33 -2.27 -3.27
CA ALA A 30 -11.22 -3.71 -3.51
C ALA A 30 -12.46 -4.25 -4.21
N GLY A 31 -12.28 -4.84 -5.38
CA GLY A 31 -13.36 -5.50 -6.12
C GLY A 31 -13.92 -6.72 -5.35
N PRO A 32 -15.19 -7.13 -5.66
CA PRO A 32 -15.84 -8.25 -4.97
C PRO A 32 -15.06 -9.57 -5.07
N ALA A 33 -14.52 -9.87 -6.25
CA ALA A 33 -13.77 -11.10 -6.49
C ALA A 33 -12.50 -11.20 -5.64
N SER A 34 -11.71 -10.13 -5.55
CA SER A 34 -10.48 -10.13 -4.73
C SER A 34 -10.78 -10.31 -3.25
N ARG A 35 -11.90 -9.76 -2.77
CA ARG A 35 -12.37 -9.95 -1.39
C ARG A 35 -12.82 -11.40 -1.14
N LEU A 36 -13.50 -12.01 -2.12
CA LEU A 36 -13.93 -13.41 -2.04
C LEU A 36 -12.71 -14.33 -1.95
N TYR A 37 -11.71 -14.17 -2.82
CA TYR A 37 -10.51 -15.01 -2.78
C TYR A 37 -9.72 -14.84 -1.48
N ALA A 38 -9.58 -13.62 -0.98
CA ALA A 38 -8.95 -13.37 0.31
C ALA A 38 -9.70 -14.07 1.46
N MET A 39 -11.05 -14.02 1.45
CA MET A 39 -11.89 -14.69 2.44
C MET A 39 -11.77 -16.21 2.34
N LEU A 40 -11.79 -16.79 1.14
CA LEU A 40 -11.64 -18.24 0.95
C LEU A 40 -10.29 -18.72 1.48
N LEU A 41 -9.23 -17.99 1.23
CA LEU A 41 -7.91 -18.32 1.76
C LEU A 41 -7.88 -18.25 3.28
N ASP A 42 -8.46 -17.22 3.88
CA ASP A 42 -8.57 -17.11 5.34
C ASP A 42 -9.37 -18.29 5.94
N ILE A 43 -10.47 -18.70 5.28
CA ILE A 43 -11.26 -19.88 5.70
C ILE A 43 -10.39 -21.14 5.66
N VAL A 44 -9.64 -21.38 4.58
CA VAL A 44 -8.75 -22.55 4.46
C VAL A 44 -7.71 -22.57 5.59
N ILE A 45 -7.12 -21.41 5.90
CA ILE A 45 -6.13 -21.27 6.98
C ILE A 45 -6.77 -21.60 8.34
N VAL A 46 -7.93 -21.02 8.62
CA VAL A 46 -8.64 -21.26 9.88
C VAL A 46 -9.06 -22.73 10.01
N LEU A 47 -9.62 -23.32 8.95
CA LEU A 47 -9.99 -24.74 8.94
C LEU A 47 -8.76 -25.65 9.15
N GLY A 48 -7.64 -25.34 8.51
CA GLY A 48 -6.39 -26.07 8.68
C GLY A 48 -5.88 -26.01 10.14
N ALA A 49 -5.90 -24.82 10.74
CA ALA A 49 -5.51 -24.62 12.13
C ALA A 49 -6.43 -25.38 13.11
N VAL A 50 -7.74 -25.28 12.91
CA VAL A 50 -8.75 -25.95 13.73
C VAL A 50 -8.61 -27.47 13.64
N ASN A 51 -8.48 -28.02 12.42
CA ASN A 51 -8.29 -29.48 12.26
C ASN A 51 -6.97 -29.96 12.88
N GLY A 52 -5.87 -29.18 12.74
CA GLY A 52 -4.59 -29.51 13.37
C GLY A 52 -4.68 -29.54 14.90
N ILE A 53 -5.33 -28.53 15.48
CA ILE A 53 -5.61 -28.48 16.94
C ILE A 53 -6.54 -29.63 17.36
N GLY A 54 -7.58 -29.87 16.56
CA GLY A 54 -8.52 -30.97 16.82
C GLY A 54 -7.84 -32.33 16.88
N LEU A 55 -6.92 -32.62 15.96
CA LEU A 55 -6.12 -33.84 15.96
C LEU A 55 -5.25 -33.94 17.22
N LEU A 56 -4.59 -32.86 17.62
CA LEU A 56 -3.78 -32.80 18.84
C LEU A 56 -4.60 -33.05 20.08
N VAL A 57 -5.77 -32.38 20.22
CA VAL A 57 -6.68 -32.55 21.35
C VAL A 57 -7.25 -33.98 21.40
N TYR A 58 -7.58 -34.56 20.26
CA TYR A 58 -8.02 -35.93 20.16
C TYR A 58 -6.99 -36.90 20.78
N TRP A 59 -5.71 -36.77 20.44
CA TRP A 59 -4.67 -37.60 21.00
C TRP A 59 -4.45 -37.40 22.51
N ILE A 60 -4.51 -36.16 22.99
CA ILE A 60 -4.33 -35.81 24.39
C ILE A 60 -5.50 -36.37 25.24
N PHE A 61 -6.74 -36.22 24.76
CA PHE A 61 -7.95 -36.56 25.48
C PHE A 61 -8.59 -37.88 25.03
N ALA A 62 -7.82 -38.79 24.43
CA ALA A 62 -8.33 -40.10 23.95
C ALA A 62 -9.05 -40.90 25.03
N ARG A 63 -8.67 -40.71 26.32
CA ARG A 63 -9.31 -41.38 27.47
C ARG A 63 -10.52 -40.65 28.04
N ALA A 64 -10.77 -39.41 27.61
CA ALA A 64 -11.91 -38.58 28.03
C ALA A 64 -12.52 -37.87 26.82
N PRO A 65 -13.15 -38.61 25.88
CA PRO A 65 -13.53 -38.04 24.57
C PRO A 65 -14.56 -36.91 24.69
N GLY A 66 -15.50 -36.98 25.66
CA GLY A 66 -16.46 -35.89 25.86
C GLY A 66 -15.83 -34.55 26.24
N PHE A 67 -14.78 -34.56 27.05
CA PHE A 67 -14.03 -33.36 27.40
C PHE A 67 -13.20 -32.84 26.20
N GLY A 68 -12.63 -33.77 25.43
CA GLY A 68 -11.92 -33.42 24.21
C GLY A 68 -12.82 -32.69 23.20
N VAL A 69 -14.03 -33.19 22.97
CA VAL A 69 -15.01 -32.53 22.08
C VAL A 69 -15.35 -31.12 22.56
N MET A 70 -15.58 -30.93 23.86
CA MET A 70 -15.85 -29.62 24.44
C MET A 70 -14.69 -28.64 24.15
N VAL A 71 -13.44 -29.05 24.38
CA VAL A 71 -12.26 -28.23 24.14
C VAL A 71 -12.13 -27.87 22.66
N ILE A 72 -12.35 -28.82 21.75
CA ILE A 72 -12.32 -28.58 20.31
C ILE A 72 -13.38 -27.54 19.93
N THR A 73 -14.62 -27.72 20.35
CA THR A 73 -15.71 -26.80 20.02
C THR A 73 -15.43 -25.35 20.50
N LEU A 74 -14.92 -25.23 21.73
CA LEU A 74 -14.52 -23.92 22.27
C LEU A 74 -13.35 -23.31 21.49
N ALA A 75 -12.36 -24.10 21.11
CA ALA A 75 -11.24 -23.66 20.31
C ALA A 75 -11.67 -23.22 18.91
N GLU A 76 -12.55 -23.96 18.24
CA GLU A 76 -13.13 -23.60 16.94
C GLU A 76 -13.83 -22.25 16.99
N PHE A 77 -14.69 -22.07 17.99
CA PHE A 77 -15.39 -20.80 18.20
C PHE A 77 -14.40 -19.64 18.44
N ALA A 78 -13.45 -19.84 19.38
CA ALA A 78 -12.48 -18.82 19.73
C ALA A 78 -11.59 -18.45 18.54
N ILE A 79 -11.06 -19.42 17.81
CA ILE A 79 -10.20 -19.19 16.65
C ILE A 79 -10.99 -18.52 15.53
N GLY A 80 -12.16 -19.04 15.18
CA GLY A 80 -13.01 -18.50 14.12
C GLY A 80 -13.39 -17.03 14.34
N PHE A 81 -13.68 -16.68 15.61
CA PHE A 81 -14.04 -15.31 15.98
C PHE A 81 -12.80 -14.41 16.13
N ALA A 82 -11.79 -14.88 16.88
CA ALA A 82 -10.63 -14.06 17.22
C ALA A 82 -9.67 -13.85 16.05
N TYR A 83 -9.52 -14.82 15.14
CA TYR A 83 -8.61 -14.74 14.01
C TYR A 83 -8.75 -13.43 13.23
N GLY A 84 -9.97 -13.13 12.79
CA GLY A 84 -10.24 -11.93 12.00
C GLY A 84 -10.08 -10.66 12.82
N ALA A 85 -10.63 -10.61 14.05
CA ALA A 85 -10.58 -9.42 14.89
C ALA A 85 -9.16 -9.06 15.33
N LEU A 86 -8.39 -10.05 15.75
CA LEU A 86 -7.02 -9.87 16.22
C LEU A 86 -6.10 -9.48 15.05
N LEU A 87 -6.13 -10.23 13.96
CA LEU A 87 -5.25 -9.92 12.82
C LEU A 87 -5.57 -8.56 12.20
N GLU A 88 -6.85 -8.24 11.96
CA GLU A 88 -7.22 -6.92 11.45
C GLU A 88 -6.84 -5.79 12.42
N GLY A 89 -7.00 -6.02 13.74
CA GLY A 89 -6.64 -5.03 14.76
C GLY A 89 -5.13 -4.80 14.86
N PHE A 90 -4.33 -5.87 14.92
CA PHE A 90 -2.88 -5.76 15.10
C PHE A 90 -2.10 -5.53 13.80
N TRP A 91 -2.62 -5.99 12.66
CA TRP A 91 -1.97 -5.82 11.35
C TRP A 91 -2.56 -4.68 10.52
N ASN A 92 -3.01 -3.62 11.19
CA ASN A 92 -3.52 -2.43 10.52
C ASN A 92 -4.56 -2.73 9.43
N GLY A 93 -5.57 -3.53 9.74
CA GLY A 93 -6.66 -3.85 8.82
C GLY A 93 -6.38 -4.98 7.83
N GLN A 94 -5.42 -5.86 8.11
CA GLN A 94 -5.10 -6.99 7.23
C GLN A 94 -5.28 -8.33 7.94
N THR A 95 -5.64 -9.37 7.17
CA THR A 95 -5.51 -10.78 7.52
C THR A 95 -4.47 -11.42 6.60
N ILE A 96 -4.13 -12.69 6.81
CA ILE A 96 -3.17 -13.40 5.92
C ILE A 96 -3.70 -13.39 4.49
N GLY A 97 -4.98 -13.75 4.28
CA GLY A 97 -5.60 -13.73 2.96
C GLY A 97 -5.64 -12.34 2.35
N LYS A 98 -6.04 -11.31 3.09
CA LYS A 98 -6.04 -9.93 2.60
C LYS A 98 -4.66 -9.45 2.23
N ARG A 99 -3.64 -9.79 3.01
CA ARG A 99 -2.25 -9.39 2.74
C ARG A 99 -1.73 -10.00 1.44
N LEU A 100 -2.06 -11.28 1.16
CA LEU A 100 -1.65 -11.95 -0.08
C LEU A 100 -2.29 -11.30 -1.32
N PHE A 101 -3.56 -10.86 -1.20
CA PHE A 101 -4.28 -10.17 -2.28
C PHE A 101 -4.09 -8.64 -2.28
N HIS A 102 -3.14 -8.11 -1.49
CA HIS A 102 -2.85 -6.68 -1.35
C HIS A 102 -4.08 -5.87 -0.95
N LEU A 103 -4.91 -6.41 -0.08
CA LEU A 103 -6.10 -5.73 0.45
C LEU A 103 -5.82 -5.19 1.84
N ARG A 104 -6.40 -4.03 2.14
CA ARG A 104 -6.36 -3.42 3.47
C ARG A 104 -7.69 -2.80 3.83
N VAL A 105 -8.10 -2.99 5.08
CA VAL A 105 -9.24 -2.29 5.66
C VAL A 105 -8.76 -0.97 6.23
N ILE A 106 -9.49 0.09 5.93
CA ILE A 106 -9.26 1.44 6.44
C ILE A 106 -10.57 2.02 6.98
N ASP A 107 -10.46 3.05 7.80
CA ASP A 107 -11.60 3.89 8.17
C ASP A 107 -12.14 4.64 6.95
N GLN A 108 -13.43 5.02 6.95
CA GLN A 108 -14.02 5.83 5.88
C GLN A 108 -13.34 7.20 5.71
N ALA A 109 -12.69 7.72 6.74
CA ALA A 109 -11.89 8.94 6.68
C ALA A 109 -10.48 8.74 6.09
N GLY A 110 -10.14 7.51 5.63
CA GLY A 110 -8.81 7.20 5.10
C GLY A 110 -7.76 6.88 6.17
N LEU A 111 -8.14 6.86 7.43
CA LEU A 111 -7.25 6.57 8.55
C LEU A 111 -7.04 5.06 8.74
N PRO A 112 -5.98 4.65 9.45
CA PRO A 112 -5.80 3.26 9.86
C PRO A 112 -7.00 2.73 10.63
N LEU A 113 -7.28 1.42 10.47
CA LEU A 113 -8.37 0.75 11.17
C LEU A 113 -8.15 0.78 12.68
N ARG A 114 -9.19 1.17 13.44
CA ARG A 114 -9.18 1.10 14.91
C ARG A 114 -9.55 -0.31 15.37
N ILE A 115 -9.03 -0.71 16.52
CA ILE A 115 -9.29 -2.05 17.10
C ILE A 115 -10.79 -2.27 17.31
N GLU A 116 -11.51 -1.26 17.81
CA GLU A 116 -12.96 -1.34 18.02
C GLU A 116 -13.72 -1.64 16.72
N GLN A 117 -13.33 -0.98 15.64
CA GLN A 117 -13.91 -1.22 14.33
C GLN A 117 -13.64 -2.65 13.83
N ALA A 118 -12.44 -3.20 14.09
CA ALA A 118 -12.12 -4.58 13.78
C ALA A 118 -13.03 -5.56 14.54
N TRP A 119 -13.28 -5.31 15.81
CA TRP A 119 -14.20 -6.12 16.62
C TRP A 119 -15.63 -6.05 16.12
N VAL A 120 -16.17 -4.84 15.89
CA VAL A 120 -17.52 -4.65 15.35
C VAL A 120 -17.71 -5.37 14.03
N ARG A 121 -16.76 -5.25 13.10
CA ARG A 121 -16.79 -5.93 11.80
C ARG A 121 -16.86 -7.45 11.93
N ASN A 122 -16.04 -8.01 12.84
CA ASN A 122 -16.00 -9.46 13.04
C ASN A 122 -17.23 -9.98 13.79
N LEU A 123 -17.79 -9.19 14.70
CA LEU A 123 -19.08 -9.51 15.33
C LEU A 123 -20.21 -9.52 14.28
N MET A 124 -20.25 -8.52 13.40
CA MET A 124 -21.25 -8.46 12.31
C MET A 124 -21.07 -9.57 11.28
N ARG A 125 -19.91 -10.24 11.22
CA ARG A 125 -19.67 -11.41 10.34
C ARG A 125 -20.66 -12.54 10.61
N VAL A 126 -21.13 -12.70 11.86
CA VAL A 126 -22.16 -13.69 12.21
C VAL A 126 -23.45 -13.39 11.45
N PHE A 127 -23.85 -12.11 11.37
CA PHE A 127 -25.03 -11.68 10.61
C PHE A 127 -24.82 -11.77 9.11
N ASP A 128 -23.62 -11.48 8.63
CA ASP A 128 -23.25 -11.64 7.21
C ASP A 128 -23.33 -13.11 6.75
N ALA A 129 -23.09 -14.07 7.66
CA ALA A 129 -23.14 -15.51 7.36
C ALA A 129 -24.56 -16.09 7.30
N LEU A 130 -25.53 -15.43 7.92
CA LEU A 130 -26.94 -15.85 7.94
C LEU A 130 -27.71 -15.23 6.75
N PRO A 131 -28.83 -15.86 6.28
CA PRO A 131 -29.27 -17.23 6.53
C PRO A 131 -28.65 -18.29 5.61
N PHE A 132 -28.02 -17.92 4.50
CA PHE A 132 -27.44 -18.84 3.51
C PHE A 132 -26.02 -18.42 3.10
N ALA A 133 -25.01 -18.96 3.79
CA ALA A 133 -23.61 -18.92 3.34
C ALA A 133 -23.13 -17.57 2.74
N TYR A 134 -23.22 -16.47 3.51
CA TYR A 134 -22.80 -15.12 3.09
C TYR A 134 -23.64 -14.45 1.99
N LEU A 135 -24.87 -14.90 1.76
CA LEU A 135 -25.78 -14.29 0.78
C LEU A 135 -26.06 -12.82 1.11
N VAL A 136 -26.28 -12.50 2.39
CA VAL A 136 -26.47 -11.10 2.86
C VAL A 136 -25.23 -10.27 2.58
N ALA A 137 -24.03 -10.79 2.84
CA ALA A 137 -22.79 -10.09 2.52
C ALA A 137 -22.62 -9.88 1.02
N GLY A 138 -22.96 -10.88 0.19
CA GLY A 138 -22.92 -10.80 -1.26
C GLY A 138 -23.85 -9.72 -1.82
N ILE A 139 -25.12 -9.75 -1.44
CA ILE A 139 -26.12 -8.75 -1.83
C ILE A 139 -25.68 -7.35 -1.37
N SER A 140 -25.20 -7.22 -0.13
CA SER A 140 -24.75 -5.94 0.42
C SER A 140 -23.56 -5.36 -0.37
N VAL A 141 -22.59 -6.18 -0.78
CA VAL A 141 -21.44 -5.76 -1.60
C VAL A 141 -21.88 -5.34 -3.00
N LEU A 142 -22.77 -6.10 -3.63
CA LEU A 142 -23.26 -5.80 -4.98
C LEU A 142 -24.16 -4.57 -5.01
N SER A 143 -24.93 -4.31 -3.96
CA SER A 143 -25.82 -3.15 -3.84
C SER A 143 -25.10 -1.88 -3.39
N SER A 144 -23.83 -1.96 -3.01
CA SER A 144 -23.07 -0.84 -2.49
C SER A 144 -22.22 -0.18 -3.59
N PRO A 145 -22.30 1.13 -3.82
CA PRO A 145 -21.44 1.84 -4.76
C PRO A 145 -19.95 1.76 -4.39
N VAL A 146 -19.67 1.55 -3.11
CA VAL A 146 -18.30 1.41 -2.55
C VAL A 146 -17.98 -0.02 -2.12
N THR A 147 -18.75 -1.00 -2.60
CA THR A 147 -18.52 -2.44 -2.36
C THR A 147 -18.37 -2.82 -0.87
N GLN A 148 -19.16 -2.21 0.03
CA GLN A 148 -19.14 -2.50 1.47
C GLN A 148 -20.05 -3.69 1.81
N ARG A 149 -19.56 -4.58 2.70
CA ARG A 149 -20.41 -5.57 3.40
C ARG A 149 -21.22 -4.88 4.49
N PHE A 150 -22.24 -5.57 5.01
CA PHE A 150 -23.04 -5.03 6.11
C PHE A 150 -22.17 -4.66 7.33
N GLY A 151 -21.27 -5.55 7.74
CA GLY A 151 -20.31 -5.27 8.82
C GLY A 151 -19.38 -4.10 8.53
N ASP A 152 -18.98 -3.86 7.26
CA ASP A 152 -18.16 -2.72 6.88
C ASP A 152 -18.92 -1.40 7.06
N ARG A 153 -20.23 -1.38 6.72
CA ARG A 153 -21.08 -0.20 6.88
C ARG A 153 -21.30 0.16 8.36
N VAL A 154 -21.62 -0.84 9.19
CA VAL A 154 -21.84 -0.63 10.63
C VAL A 154 -20.58 -0.10 11.32
N ALA A 155 -19.40 -0.63 10.94
CA ALA A 155 -18.12 -0.21 11.50
C ALA A 155 -17.54 1.07 10.87
N GLY A 156 -18.17 1.65 9.84
CA GLY A 156 -17.64 2.83 9.13
C GLY A 156 -16.30 2.58 8.44
N THR A 157 -16.14 1.43 7.76
CA THR A 157 -14.87 1.03 7.17
C THR A 157 -14.99 0.70 5.68
N LEU A 158 -13.85 0.75 4.99
CA LEU A 158 -13.71 0.45 3.56
C LEU A 158 -12.58 -0.54 3.34
N VAL A 159 -12.66 -1.33 2.28
CA VAL A 159 -11.55 -2.18 1.86
C VAL A 159 -10.95 -1.63 0.58
N VAL A 160 -9.70 -1.22 0.67
CA VAL A 160 -8.93 -0.67 -0.44
C VAL A 160 -7.92 -1.70 -0.94
N ARG A 161 -7.57 -1.58 -2.21
CA ARG A 161 -6.46 -2.32 -2.79
C ARG A 161 -5.18 -1.51 -2.59
N GLN A 162 -4.21 -2.08 -1.91
CA GLN A 162 -2.88 -1.50 -1.85
C GLN A 162 -2.21 -1.77 -3.20
N THR A 163 -2.05 -0.75 -4.02
CA THR A 163 -1.06 -0.82 -5.08
C THR A 163 0.29 -0.78 -4.37
N PRO A 164 1.11 -1.84 -4.44
CA PRO A 164 2.46 -1.72 -3.92
C PRO A 164 3.07 -0.50 -4.63
N LEU A 165 3.44 0.52 -3.85
CA LEU A 165 4.37 1.52 -4.35
C LEU A 165 5.60 0.71 -4.76
N VAL A 166 5.73 0.47 -6.04
CA VAL A 166 7.00 0.04 -6.61
C VAL A 166 7.89 1.26 -6.45
N LEU A 167 8.42 1.43 -5.23
CA LEU A 167 9.54 2.33 -5.05
C LEU A 167 10.58 1.86 -6.07
N PRO A 168 11.07 2.73 -6.92
CA PRO A 168 12.07 2.36 -7.88
C PRO A 168 13.17 1.66 -7.10
N ARG A 169 13.53 0.49 -7.55
CA ARG A 169 14.54 -0.34 -6.91
C ARG A 169 15.76 0.54 -6.72
N GLU A 170 16.24 0.69 -5.49
CA GLU A 170 17.37 1.53 -5.09
C GLU A 170 18.65 1.25 -5.90
N GLU A 171 18.66 0.23 -6.74
CA GLU A 171 19.78 -0.22 -7.56
C GLU A 171 20.39 0.88 -8.47
N PHE A 172 19.59 1.86 -8.89
CA PHE A 172 20.10 2.97 -9.69
C PHE A 172 20.90 3.99 -8.86
N TRP A 173 20.46 4.21 -7.61
CA TRP A 173 21.01 5.23 -6.73
C TRP A 173 22.19 4.70 -5.91
N THR A 174 22.12 3.42 -5.51
CA THR A 174 23.15 2.77 -4.67
C THR A 174 24.39 2.35 -5.43
N ARG A 175 24.34 2.22 -6.76
CA ARG A 175 25.52 1.91 -7.59
C ARG A 175 26.47 3.08 -7.78
N GLN A 176 26.01 4.31 -7.62
CA GLN A 176 26.87 5.48 -7.67
C GLN A 176 27.50 5.76 -6.30
N LYS A 177 28.74 5.32 -6.13
CA LYS A 177 29.55 5.67 -4.95
C LYS A 177 29.79 7.17 -4.79
N TYR A 178 29.59 7.97 -5.82
CA TYR A 178 29.94 9.37 -5.88
C TYR A 178 28.97 10.16 -6.75
N ASN A 179 28.42 11.25 -6.19
CA ASN A 179 27.60 12.20 -6.91
C ASN A 179 28.27 13.57 -6.82
N SER A 180 28.82 14.04 -7.96
CA SER A 180 29.54 15.31 -8.02
C SER A 180 28.69 16.54 -7.67
N PHE A 181 27.35 16.44 -7.75
CA PHE A 181 26.44 17.52 -7.35
C PHE A 181 26.41 17.76 -5.83
N MET A 182 26.83 16.78 -5.04
CA MET A 182 26.92 16.91 -3.57
C MET A 182 28.06 17.86 -3.14
N GLU A 183 29.01 18.15 -4.02
CA GLU A 183 30.06 19.16 -3.77
C GLU A 183 29.50 20.60 -3.77
N TYR A 184 28.28 20.79 -4.32
CA TYR A 184 27.61 22.08 -4.43
C TYR A 184 26.30 22.09 -3.65
N PRO A 185 26.31 22.07 -2.32
CA PRO A 185 25.12 21.88 -1.49
C PRO A 185 24.08 22.97 -1.67
N THR A 186 24.48 24.20 -1.92
CA THR A 186 23.57 25.34 -2.17
C THR A 186 22.78 25.14 -3.46
N ILE A 187 23.43 24.68 -4.53
CA ILE A 187 22.80 24.44 -5.83
C ILE A 187 21.92 23.20 -5.75
N ALA A 188 22.39 22.15 -5.09
CA ALA A 188 21.61 20.93 -4.84
C ALA A 188 20.31 21.20 -4.05
N MET A 189 20.37 22.07 -3.03
CA MET A 189 19.16 22.50 -2.30
C MET A 189 18.20 23.31 -3.17
N ARG A 190 18.73 24.16 -4.07
CA ARG A 190 17.92 24.92 -5.03
C ARG A 190 17.20 23.95 -5.97
N LEU A 191 17.91 22.98 -6.55
CA LEU A 191 17.34 21.93 -7.40
C LEU A 191 16.19 21.21 -6.67
N ARG A 192 16.39 20.83 -5.42
CA ARG A 192 15.37 20.11 -4.62
C ARG A 192 14.13 20.98 -4.36
N ARG A 193 14.28 22.28 -4.17
CA ARG A 193 13.17 23.21 -3.92
C ARG A 193 12.39 23.59 -5.19
N ALA A 194 13.08 23.68 -6.30
CA ALA A 194 12.51 24.15 -7.56
C ALA A 194 11.92 23.00 -8.41
N ALA A 195 12.36 21.77 -8.19
CA ALA A 195 11.82 20.62 -8.92
C ALA A 195 10.40 20.27 -8.46
N THR A 196 9.47 20.28 -9.43
CA THR A 196 8.11 19.82 -9.18
C THR A 196 8.04 18.30 -9.12
N PRO A 197 7.04 17.70 -8.45
CA PRO A 197 6.84 16.25 -8.41
C PRO A 197 6.72 15.65 -9.81
N GLU A 198 6.08 16.36 -10.75
CA GLU A 198 5.92 15.93 -12.14
C GLU A 198 7.27 15.82 -12.85
N LEU A 199 8.14 16.84 -12.70
CA LEU A 199 9.48 16.83 -13.29
C LEU A 199 10.35 15.73 -12.71
N ALA A 200 10.32 15.57 -11.39
CA ALA A 200 11.02 14.50 -10.70
C ALA A 200 10.57 13.12 -11.21
N GLY A 201 9.26 12.92 -11.37
CA GLY A 201 8.68 11.70 -11.94
C GLY A 201 9.13 11.46 -13.38
N LEU A 202 9.19 12.51 -14.20
CA LEU A 202 9.60 12.43 -15.60
C LEU A 202 11.06 12.02 -15.77
N ILE A 203 11.95 12.58 -14.94
CA ILE A 203 13.38 12.20 -14.90
C ILE A 203 13.50 10.72 -14.50
N GLN A 204 12.75 10.31 -13.50
CA GLN A 204 12.76 8.93 -13.00
C GLN A 204 12.27 7.94 -14.06
N ASP A 205 11.16 8.24 -14.73
CA ASP A 205 10.61 7.40 -15.78
C ASP A 205 11.55 7.29 -16.99
N ALA A 206 12.18 8.40 -17.38
CA ALA A 206 13.18 8.42 -18.46
C ALA A 206 14.38 7.53 -18.12
N LEU A 207 14.91 7.62 -16.90
CA LEU A 207 16.04 6.80 -16.45
C LEU A 207 15.63 5.31 -16.27
N ARG A 208 14.43 5.03 -15.82
CA ARG A 208 13.90 3.67 -15.65
C ARG A 208 13.78 2.95 -16.99
N ARG A 209 13.28 3.64 -18.01
CA ARG A 209 13.10 3.10 -19.38
C ARG A 209 14.37 3.12 -20.22
N ARG A 210 15.51 3.41 -19.63
CA ARG A 210 16.81 3.52 -20.31
C ARG A 210 17.10 2.35 -21.27
N ASN A 211 16.77 1.13 -20.89
CA ASN A 211 17.02 -0.08 -21.68
C ASN A 211 15.89 -0.40 -22.70
N GLU A 212 14.74 0.26 -22.55
CA GLU A 212 13.59 0.10 -23.46
C GLU A 212 13.60 1.14 -24.58
N LEU A 213 14.21 2.31 -24.32
CA LEU A 213 14.30 3.40 -25.30
C LEU A 213 15.34 3.10 -26.37
N ALA A 214 14.98 3.38 -27.62
CA ALA A 214 15.94 3.35 -28.74
C ALA A 214 17.09 4.33 -28.45
N PRO A 215 18.35 4.01 -28.83
CA PRO A 215 19.53 4.82 -28.50
C PRO A 215 19.45 6.30 -28.93
N TYR A 216 18.78 6.56 -30.04
CA TYR A 216 18.56 7.92 -30.53
C TYR A 216 17.55 8.68 -29.64
N ALA A 217 16.37 8.10 -29.42
CA ALA A 217 15.32 8.71 -28.60
C ALA A 217 15.80 8.96 -27.16
N ARG A 218 16.57 8.01 -26.60
CA ARG A 218 17.17 8.15 -25.27
C ARG A 218 18.07 9.39 -25.18
N ARG A 219 18.97 9.56 -26.16
CA ARG A 219 19.89 10.72 -26.17
C ARG A 219 19.13 12.04 -26.31
N GLU A 220 18.09 12.09 -27.12
CA GLU A 220 17.29 13.29 -27.31
C GLU A 220 16.54 13.67 -26.03
N ILE A 221 15.82 12.73 -25.43
CA ILE A 221 15.09 12.93 -24.17
C ILE A 221 16.05 13.37 -23.05
N TYR A 222 17.20 12.73 -22.92
CA TYR A 222 18.16 13.07 -21.87
C TYR A 222 18.76 14.44 -22.08
N ARG A 223 19.05 14.82 -23.31
CA ARG A 223 19.55 16.17 -23.67
C ARG A 223 18.53 17.24 -23.32
N GLU A 224 17.27 17.06 -23.70
CA GLU A 224 16.20 18.01 -23.41
C GLU A 224 15.98 18.19 -21.90
N LEU A 225 15.91 17.09 -21.15
CA LEU A 225 15.74 17.14 -19.70
C LEU A 225 16.95 17.77 -19.00
N ALA A 226 18.17 17.40 -19.40
CA ALA A 226 19.40 17.99 -18.85
C ALA A 226 19.46 19.48 -19.12
N LYS A 227 19.18 19.89 -20.36
CA LYS A 227 19.15 21.31 -20.77
C LYS A 227 18.11 22.10 -19.98
N TYR A 228 16.92 21.56 -19.81
CA TYR A 228 15.86 22.18 -19.00
C TYR A 228 16.29 22.39 -17.54
N LEU A 229 16.89 21.37 -16.92
CA LEU A 229 17.41 21.48 -15.56
C LEU A 229 18.52 22.52 -15.42
N GLN A 230 19.41 22.60 -16.40
CA GLN A 230 20.54 23.56 -16.43
C GLN A 230 20.06 24.99 -16.60
N SER A 231 19.12 25.24 -17.53
CA SER A 231 18.72 26.60 -17.89
C SER A 231 17.67 27.16 -16.92
N GLU A 232 16.69 26.37 -16.52
CA GLU A 232 15.50 26.90 -15.83
C GLU A 232 15.51 26.66 -14.31
N ILE A 233 16.18 25.61 -13.84
CA ILE A 233 16.03 25.19 -12.45
C ILE A 233 17.28 25.40 -11.61
N SER A 234 18.42 24.90 -12.07
CA SER A 234 19.62 24.87 -11.24
C SER A 234 20.89 24.80 -12.08
N PRO A 235 21.46 25.96 -12.49
CA PRO A 235 22.71 25.98 -13.22
C PRO A 235 23.87 25.55 -12.31
N PHE A 236 24.42 24.36 -12.57
CA PHE A 236 25.70 23.95 -12.01
C PHE A 236 26.84 24.59 -12.79
N PRO A 237 28.05 24.71 -12.19
CA PRO A 237 29.19 25.31 -12.89
C PRO A 237 29.47 24.64 -14.24
N ASP A 238 29.73 25.42 -15.27
CA ASP A 238 29.99 24.95 -16.66
C ASP A 238 31.10 23.92 -16.72
N GLU A 239 32.16 24.11 -15.94
CA GLU A 239 33.29 23.15 -15.84
C GLU A 239 32.85 21.74 -15.36
N LEU A 240 31.82 21.67 -14.50
CA LEU A 240 31.28 20.42 -14.06
C LEU A 240 30.34 19.79 -15.10
N VAL A 241 29.52 20.64 -15.72
CA VAL A 241 28.52 20.20 -16.70
C VAL A 241 29.22 19.66 -17.96
N GLU A 242 30.25 20.30 -18.44
CA GLU A 242 31.02 19.87 -19.62
C GLU A 242 31.68 18.49 -19.44
N ARG A 243 31.98 18.10 -18.22
CA ARG A 243 32.57 16.79 -17.90
C ARG A 243 31.57 15.67 -17.79
N LEU A 244 30.29 15.99 -17.76
CA LEU A 244 29.20 15.00 -17.55
C LEU A 244 28.46 14.75 -18.87
N SER A 245 28.12 13.49 -19.14
CA SER A 245 27.13 13.20 -20.17
C SER A 245 25.73 13.60 -19.66
N ASP A 246 24.80 13.89 -20.59
CA ASP A 246 23.40 14.20 -20.24
C ASP A 246 22.79 13.13 -19.34
N GLU A 247 23.08 11.85 -19.60
CA GLU A 247 22.66 10.73 -18.77
C GLU A 247 23.23 10.82 -17.36
N GLN A 248 24.52 11.09 -17.22
CA GLN A 248 25.19 11.21 -15.92
C GLN A 248 24.67 12.43 -15.15
N TYR A 249 24.39 13.54 -15.84
CA TYR A 249 23.78 14.72 -15.26
C TYR A 249 22.41 14.39 -14.65
N LEU A 250 21.54 13.70 -15.39
CA LEU A 250 20.22 13.28 -14.90
C LEU A 250 20.32 12.28 -13.74
N ILE A 251 21.27 11.36 -13.76
CA ILE A 251 21.51 10.43 -12.67
C ILE A 251 21.94 11.19 -11.41
N ASN A 252 22.85 12.15 -11.52
CA ASN A 252 23.29 12.96 -10.39
C ASN A 252 22.14 13.83 -9.84
N ALA A 253 21.35 14.46 -10.73
CA ALA A 253 20.19 15.25 -10.36
C ALA A 253 19.16 14.41 -9.62
N SER A 254 18.87 13.21 -10.12
CA SER A 254 17.94 12.29 -9.48
C SER A 254 18.43 11.83 -8.10
N GLY A 255 19.74 11.63 -7.93
CA GLY A 255 20.34 11.36 -6.63
C GLY A 255 20.12 12.47 -5.59
N ILE A 256 20.06 13.73 -6.03
CA ILE A 256 19.72 14.89 -5.18
C ILE A 256 18.22 14.91 -4.87
N LEU A 257 17.37 14.64 -5.87
CA LEU A 257 15.92 14.73 -5.72
C LEU A 257 15.35 13.61 -4.82
N PHE A 258 15.87 12.40 -4.95
CA PHE A 258 15.35 11.20 -4.29
C PHE A 258 16.28 10.57 -3.24
N GLY A 259 17.57 11.00 -3.21
CA GLY A 259 18.56 10.45 -2.27
C GLY A 259 18.22 10.77 -0.82
N ASP A 260 18.30 9.76 0.03
CA ASP A 260 18.15 9.89 1.49
C ASP A 260 19.32 10.70 2.05
N GLN A 261 19.03 11.73 2.85
CA GLN A 261 20.04 12.55 3.53
C GLN A 261 20.65 11.78 4.72
N ARG A 262 21.30 10.67 4.48
CA ARG A 262 22.22 10.15 5.51
C ARG A 262 23.57 10.83 5.30
N PRO A 263 23.98 11.74 6.22
CA PRO A 263 25.35 12.24 6.18
C PRO A 263 26.26 11.00 6.22
N SER A 264 27.18 10.93 5.26
CA SER A 264 28.23 9.92 5.26
C SER A 264 28.88 9.95 6.64
N ARG A 265 28.64 8.92 7.47
CA ARG A 265 29.43 8.72 8.69
C ARG A 265 30.88 8.63 8.23
N GLY A 266 31.62 9.72 8.47
CA GLY A 266 33.04 9.73 8.31
C GLY A 266 33.62 8.55 9.08
N LYS A 267 34.34 7.70 8.37
CA LYS A 267 35.26 6.75 9.02
C LYS A 267 36.38 7.61 9.58
N GLY A 268 36.31 7.83 10.93
CA GLY A 268 37.48 8.16 11.71
C GLY A 268 38.25 6.87 12.00
#